data_2d04f4f5e2258dd9264f193f0c75adf9
#
_entry.id   2d04f4f5e2258dd9264f193f0c75adf9
#
_cell.length_a   1.000
_cell.length_b   1.000
_cell.length_c   1.000
_cell.angle_alpha   90.00
_cell.angle_beta   90.00
_cell.angle_gamma   90.00
#
_symmetry.space_group_name_H-M   'P 1'
#
loop_
_entity.id
_entity.type
_entity.pdbx_description
1 polymer ?
#
loop_
_entity_poly.entity_id
_entity_poly.type
_entity_poly.pdbx_seq_one_letter_code
_entity_poly.pdbx_strand_id
1 'polypeptide(L)'
;MTVHPPVVGHCDELQVALGAFRASAHVTQRWGDRLAAVLGGGGRLLAAGNGGSAAQAQHLTAELVGRYRDDRPPFSAIALHADTSSTTAIANDYGVDEVFARQVRAHGRKGDVLMLLSTSGASANLLSAADAARAAGVRVWALTGRAPNPLMAGSDESLCVEAPSTATVQEIHLVAVHMICAAFDAALERGERGGRVAGSAASTGRAASRERAASTGRAAGAGRAAGAGRAAQRKRR
;
A
#
# COMPACT_ATOMS: atom_id res chain seq x y z
N MET A 1 4.67 -32.78 -34.14
CA MET A 1 4.08 -31.62 -33.45
C MET A 1 2.72 -32.02 -32.95
N THR A 2 2.57 -32.21 -31.64
CA THR A 2 1.27 -32.50 -31.00
C THR A 2 0.43 -31.21 -31.04
N VAL A 3 -0.62 -31.20 -31.85
CA VAL A 3 -1.58 -30.08 -31.85
C VAL A 3 -2.41 -30.19 -30.57
N HIS A 4 -2.05 -29.39 -29.56
CA HIS A 4 -2.86 -29.30 -28.35
C HIS A 4 -4.22 -28.65 -28.69
N PRO A 5 -5.31 -29.04 -28.01
CA PRO A 5 -6.60 -28.34 -28.13
C PRO A 5 -6.41 -26.84 -27.75
N PRO A 6 -7.18 -25.91 -28.34
CA PRO A 6 -7.02 -24.46 -28.07
C PRO A 6 -7.05 -24.09 -26.58
N VAL A 7 -7.80 -24.84 -25.76
CA VAL A 7 -7.90 -24.68 -24.31
C VAL A 7 -6.56 -25.00 -23.59
N VAL A 8 -5.77 -25.96 -24.09
CA VAL A 8 -4.47 -26.31 -23.49
C VAL A 8 -3.40 -25.29 -23.87
N GLY A 9 -3.49 -24.74 -25.11
CA GLY A 9 -2.58 -23.70 -25.57
C GLY A 9 -2.57 -22.44 -24.68
N HIS A 10 -3.69 -22.11 -24.05
CA HIS A 10 -3.75 -21.00 -23.09
C HIS A 10 -2.87 -21.24 -21.85
N CYS A 11 -2.83 -22.47 -21.33
CA CYS A 11 -1.95 -22.81 -20.22
C CYS A 11 -0.48 -22.69 -20.61
N ASP A 12 -0.13 -23.10 -21.84
CA ASP A 12 1.24 -23.00 -22.35
C ASP A 12 1.67 -21.52 -22.50
N GLU A 13 0.79 -20.67 -23.03
CA GLU A 13 1.02 -19.22 -23.12
C GLU A 13 1.24 -18.59 -21.74
N LEU A 14 0.40 -18.93 -20.76
CA LEU A 14 0.54 -18.44 -19.39
C LEU A 14 1.84 -18.91 -18.77
N GLN A 15 2.24 -20.15 -18.96
CA GLN A 15 3.50 -20.67 -18.43
C GLN A 15 4.71 -19.92 -18.99
N VAL A 16 4.73 -19.64 -20.29
CA VAL A 16 5.79 -18.85 -20.94
C VAL A 16 5.82 -17.43 -20.39
N ALA A 17 4.67 -16.75 -20.33
CA ALA A 17 4.56 -15.39 -19.81
C ALA A 17 4.97 -15.30 -18.33
N LEU A 18 4.59 -16.28 -17.52
CA LEU A 18 4.98 -16.37 -16.10
C LEU A 18 6.49 -16.56 -15.94
N GLY A 19 7.10 -17.38 -16.80
CA GLY A 19 8.55 -17.56 -16.83
C GLY A 19 9.31 -16.25 -17.08
N ALA A 20 8.87 -15.49 -18.08
CA ALA A 20 9.42 -14.16 -18.39
C ALA A 20 9.17 -13.14 -17.27
N PHE A 21 7.98 -13.16 -16.67
CA PHE A 21 7.57 -12.24 -15.61
C PHE A 21 8.42 -12.35 -14.33
N ARG A 22 9.03 -13.51 -14.07
CA ARG A 22 9.93 -13.71 -12.90
C ARG A 22 11.06 -12.68 -12.82
N ALA A 23 11.53 -12.16 -13.94
CA ALA A 23 12.54 -11.10 -13.96
C ALA A 23 12.05 -9.80 -13.32
N SER A 24 10.73 -9.58 -13.30
CA SER A 24 10.08 -8.38 -12.74
C SER A 24 9.73 -8.50 -11.24
N ALA A 25 10.02 -9.63 -10.60
CA ALA A 25 9.70 -9.87 -9.19
C ALA A 25 10.26 -8.80 -8.24
N HIS A 26 11.42 -8.24 -8.55
CA HIS A 26 12.03 -7.15 -7.77
C HIS A 26 11.19 -5.85 -7.78
N VAL A 27 10.41 -5.61 -8.83
CA VAL A 27 9.50 -4.46 -8.91
C VAL A 27 8.33 -4.65 -7.94
N THR A 28 7.71 -5.83 -7.94
CA THR A 28 6.60 -6.14 -7.04
C THR A 28 7.02 -6.10 -5.56
N GLN A 29 8.25 -6.56 -5.26
CA GLN A 29 8.82 -6.45 -3.91
C GLN A 29 8.96 -4.97 -3.50
N ARG A 30 9.57 -4.15 -4.34
CA ARG A 30 9.74 -2.71 -4.07
C ARG A 30 8.41 -1.98 -3.89
N TRP A 31 7.40 -2.34 -4.70
CA TRP A 31 6.07 -1.76 -4.59
C TRP A 31 5.37 -2.16 -3.29
N GLY A 32 5.47 -3.42 -2.88
CA GLY A 32 4.95 -3.88 -1.60
C GLY A 32 5.59 -3.16 -0.40
N ASP A 33 6.93 -3.06 -0.38
CA ASP A 33 7.67 -2.33 0.65
C ASP A 33 7.23 -0.86 0.73
N ARG A 34 7.05 -0.22 -0.42
CA ARG A 34 6.62 1.18 -0.47
C ARG A 34 5.18 1.38 -0.05
N LEU A 35 4.27 0.49 -0.45
CA LEU A 35 2.88 0.51 0.02
C LEU A 35 2.80 0.37 1.54
N ALA A 36 3.59 -0.53 2.13
CA ALA A 36 3.64 -0.68 3.57
C ALA A 36 4.05 0.62 4.28
N ALA A 37 5.02 1.33 3.73
CA ALA A 37 5.44 2.64 4.26
C ALA A 37 4.34 3.71 4.10
N VAL A 38 3.70 3.80 2.92
CA VAL A 38 2.65 4.78 2.63
C VAL A 38 1.41 4.52 3.48
N LEU A 39 0.89 3.29 3.46
CA LEU A 39 -0.35 2.95 4.16
C LEU A 39 -0.16 2.91 5.68
N GLY A 40 0.99 2.43 6.16
CA GLY A 40 1.38 2.48 7.56
C GLY A 40 1.56 3.91 8.08
N GLY A 41 1.91 4.86 7.21
CA GLY A 41 1.97 6.29 7.49
C GLY A 41 0.62 7.03 7.42
N GLY A 42 -0.50 6.31 7.20
CA GLY A 42 -1.84 6.90 7.10
C GLY A 42 -2.22 7.36 5.69
N GLY A 43 -1.39 7.11 4.68
CA GLY A 43 -1.73 7.30 3.27
C GLY A 43 -2.71 6.23 2.76
N ARG A 44 -3.05 6.26 1.47
CA ARG A 44 -4.00 5.34 0.85
C ARG A 44 -3.54 4.84 -0.50
N LEU A 45 -4.13 3.72 -0.93
CA LEU A 45 -4.09 3.24 -2.30
C LEU A 45 -5.41 3.58 -3.00
N LEU A 46 -5.33 4.19 -4.17
CA LEU A 46 -6.41 4.24 -5.14
C LEU A 46 -6.10 3.24 -6.25
N ALA A 47 -7.09 2.52 -6.76
CA ALA A 47 -6.87 1.56 -7.83
C ALA A 47 -7.97 1.68 -8.89
N ALA A 48 -7.60 1.59 -10.18
CA ALA A 48 -8.55 1.64 -11.28
C ALA A 48 -8.12 0.74 -12.45
N GLY A 49 -9.10 0.29 -13.18
CA GLY A 49 -8.99 -0.47 -14.42
C GLY A 49 -10.35 -0.56 -15.10
N ASN A 50 -10.38 -1.11 -16.31
CA ASN A 50 -11.61 -1.36 -17.05
C ASN A 50 -11.86 -2.88 -17.18
N GLY A 51 -13.11 -3.34 -17.19
CA GLY A 51 -13.46 -4.75 -17.40
C GLY A 51 -12.75 -5.69 -16.41
N GLY A 52 -12.02 -6.69 -16.91
CA GLY A 52 -11.26 -7.63 -16.09
C GLY A 52 -10.17 -6.96 -15.25
N SER A 53 -9.56 -5.89 -15.75
CA SER A 53 -8.60 -5.09 -14.99
C SER A 53 -9.26 -4.32 -13.83
N ALA A 54 -10.54 -3.93 -13.95
CA ALA A 54 -11.30 -3.38 -12.83
C ALA A 54 -11.50 -4.42 -11.72
N ALA A 55 -11.84 -5.66 -12.08
CA ALA A 55 -11.98 -6.75 -11.13
C ALA A 55 -10.66 -6.99 -10.34
N GLN A 56 -9.52 -6.91 -11.00
CA GLN A 56 -8.20 -7.05 -10.37
C GLN A 56 -7.82 -5.85 -9.49
N ALA A 57 -8.17 -4.63 -9.90
CA ALA A 57 -8.00 -3.44 -9.07
C ALA A 57 -8.85 -3.55 -7.79
N GLN A 58 -10.08 -4.06 -7.91
CA GLN A 58 -10.95 -4.32 -6.76
C GLN A 58 -10.40 -5.43 -5.87
N HIS A 59 -9.86 -6.51 -6.45
CA HIS A 59 -9.20 -7.57 -5.70
C HIS A 59 -8.04 -7.04 -4.87
N LEU A 60 -7.14 -6.27 -5.47
CA LEU A 60 -6.03 -5.62 -4.75
C LEU A 60 -6.51 -4.78 -3.56
N THR A 61 -7.55 -3.97 -3.76
CA THR A 61 -8.08 -3.14 -2.66
C THR A 61 -8.75 -3.98 -1.57
N ALA A 62 -9.42 -5.07 -1.93
CA ALA A 62 -10.01 -6.01 -0.99
C ALA A 62 -8.96 -6.71 -0.12
N GLU A 63 -7.82 -7.10 -0.72
CA GLU A 63 -6.69 -7.69 0.02
C GLU A 63 -6.11 -6.70 1.05
N LEU A 64 -6.05 -5.41 0.75
CA LEU A 64 -5.50 -4.39 1.64
C LEU A 64 -6.48 -3.99 2.75
N VAL A 65 -7.78 -3.88 2.44
CA VAL A 65 -8.84 -3.56 3.40
C VAL A 65 -9.16 -4.74 4.30
N GLY A 66 -9.22 -5.94 3.76
CA GLY A 66 -9.37 -7.18 4.49
C GLY A 66 -8.00 -7.72 4.97
N ARG A 67 -7.62 -8.86 4.43
CA ARG A 67 -6.30 -9.47 4.66
C ARG A 67 -5.90 -10.34 3.47
N TYR A 68 -4.63 -10.45 3.20
CA TYR A 68 -4.11 -11.35 2.16
C TYR A 68 -3.96 -12.79 2.69
N ARG A 69 -3.11 -13.01 3.66
CA ARG A 69 -2.88 -14.33 4.28
C ARG A 69 -3.18 -14.31 5.78
N ASP A 70 -2.34 -13.61 6.53
CA ASP A 70 -2.39 -13.56 7.97
C ASP A 70 -3.25 -12.38 8.45
N ASP A 71 -3.74 -12.47 9.68
CA ASP A 71 -4.51 -11.38 10.27
C ASP A 71 -3.62 -10.15 10.53
N ARG A 72 -4.14 -8.98 10.20
CA ARG A 72 -3.47 -7.70 10.38
C ARG A 72 -4.45 -6.53 10.40
N PRO A 73 -4.04 -5.34 10.87
CA PRO A 73 -4.87 -4.14 10.76
C PRO A 73 -5.28 -3.83 9.31
N PRO A 74 -6.51 -3.33 9.10
CA PRO A 74 -6.98 -2.89 7.78
C PRO A 74 -6.27 -1.62 7.33
N PHE A 75 -6.07 -1.48 6.00
CA PHE A 75 -5.45 -0.32 5.39
C PHE A 75 -6.38 0.36 4.39
N SER A 76 -6.23 1.68 4.21
CA SER A 76 -7.07 2.45 3.30
C SER A 76 -6.74 2.15 1.84
N ALA A 77 -7.67 1.49 1.14
CA ALA A 77 -7.59 1.21 -0.28
C ALA A 77 -8.97 1.36 -0.94
N ILE A 78 -9.05 2.03 -2.08
CA ILE A 78 -10.29 2.37 -2.78
C ILE A 78 -10.21 1.94 -4.23
N ALA A 79 -11.14 1.07 -4.67
CA ALA A 79 -11.34 0.76 -6.07
C ALA A 79 -12.28 1.80 -6.69
N LEU A 80 -11.76 2.65 -7.58
CA LEU A 80 -12.47 3.84 -8.09
C LEU A 80 -13.71 3.52 -8.93
N HIS A 81 -13.88 2.29 -9.41
CA HIS A 81 -15.06 1.84 -10.16
C HIS A 81 -16.14 1.22 -9.26
N ALA A 82 -15.86 0.96 -7.99
CA ALA A 82 -16.75 0.18 -7.11
C ALA A 82 -17.98 0.95 -6.64
N ASP A 83 -17.89 2.27 -6.52
CA ASP A 83 -19.06 3.10 -6.29
C ASP A 83 -19.82 3.34 -7.62
N THR A 84 -20.82 2.52 -7.83
CA THR A 84 -21.64 2.56 -9.06
C THR A 84 -22.34 3.90 -9.25
N SER A 85 -22.81 4.52 -8.18
CA SER A 85 -23.51 5.81 -8.25
C SER A 85 -22.58 6.91 -8.74
N SER A 86 -21.40 7.05 -8.13
CA SER A 86 -20.39 8.02 -8.55
C SER A 86 -19.93 7.77 -9.98
N THR A 87 -19.66 6.49 -10.32
CA THR A 87 -19.19 6.10 -11.66
C THR A 87 -20.19 6.46 -12.75
N THR A 88 -21.47 6.13 -12.55
CA THR A 88 -22.52 6.40 -13.54
C THR A 88 -22.86 7.89 -13.63
N ALA A 89 -22.91 8.61 -12.53
CA ALA A 89 -23.16 10.05 -12.52
C ALA A 89 -22.01 10.80 -13.25
N ILE A 90 -20.76 10.48 -12.94
CA ILE A 90 -19.62 11.12 -13.61
C ILE A 90 -19.62 10.81 -15.11
N ALA A 91 -19.87 9.55 -15.50
CA ALA A 91 -19.93 9.18 -16.91
C ALA A 91 -21.03 9.93 -17.66
N ASN A 92 -22.20 10.14 -17.04
CA ASN A 92 -23.32 10.89 -17.62
C ASN A 92 -23.03 12.39 -17.75
N ASP A 93 -22.46 13.00 -16.71
CA ASP A 93 -22.36 14.45 -16.58
C ASP A 93 -21.06 15.02 -17.19
N TYR A 94 -19.97 14.22 -17.18
CA TYR A 94 -18.62 14.66 -17.54
C TYR A 94 -17.96 13.77 -18.62
N GLY A 95 -18.59 12.67 -18.98
CA GLY A 95 -18.06 11.70 -19.93
C GLY A 95 -17.23 10.59 -19.28
N VAL A 96 -17.05 9.49 -20.04
CA VAL A 96 -16.37 8.27 -19.55
C VAL A 96 -14.89 8.52 -19.22
N ASP A 97 -14.24 9.45 -19.88
CA ASP A 97 -12.83 9.77 -19.67
C ASP A 97 -12.57 10.40 -18.29
N GLU A 98 -13.59 11.01 -17.68
CA GLU A 98 -13.51 11.65 -16.36
C GLU A 98 -13.85 10.72 -15.19
N VAL A 99 -14.33 9.49 -15.46
CA VAL A 99 -14.83 8.59 -14.43
C VAL A 99 -13.82 8.37 -13.30
N PHE A 100 -12.57 8.13 -13.61
CA PHE A 100 -11.53 7.92 -12.62
C PHE A 100 -10.82 9.21 -12.21
N ALA A 101 -10.55 10.10 -13.17
CA ALA A 101 -9.85 11.35 -12.92
C ALA A 101 -10.57 12.22 -11.89
N ARG A 102 -11.90 12.29 -11.96
CA ARG A 102 -12.71 13.06 -11.02
C ARG A 102 -12.66 12.47 -9.62
N GLN A 103 -12.69 11.16 -9.48
CA GLN A 103 -12.55 10.47 -8.19
C GLN A 103 -11.12 10.60 -7.62
N VAL A 104 -10.08 10.57 -8.47
CA VAL A 104 -8.71 10.88 -8.04
C VAL A 104 -8.62 12.29 -7.46
N ARG A 105 -9.22 13.30 -8.10
CA ARG A 105 -9.28 14.66 -7.56
C ARG A 105 -10.03 14.75 -6.23
N ALA A 106 -11.06 13.94 -6.03
CA ALA A 106 -11.84 13.92 -4.80
C ALA A 106 -11.11 13.23 -3.63
N HIS A 107 -10.49 12.09 -3.89
CA HIS A 107 -9.96 11.18 -2.86
C HIS A 107 -8.44 11.24 -2.71
N GLY A 108 -7.70 11.53 -3.79
CA GLY A 108 -6.23 11.53 -3.80
C GLY A 108 -5.65 12.66 -2.96
N ARG A 109 -4.59 12.34 -2.23
CA ARG A 109 -3.82 13.29 -1.42
C ARG A 109 -2.33 13.12 -1.74
N LYS A 110 -1.56 14.18 -1.57
CA LYS A 110 -0.12 14.13 -1.78
C LYS A 110 0.52 12.99 -0.98
N GLY A 111 1.28 12.15 -1.66
CA GLY A 111 1.95 11.00 -1.07
C GLY A 111 1.17 9.68 -1.15
N ASP A 112 -0.11 9.70 -1.51
CA ASP A 112 -0.90 8.51 -1.84
C ASP A 112 -0.35 7.81 -3.10
N VAL A 113 -0.84 6.61 -3.36
CA VAL A 113 -0.52 5.83 -4.57
C VAL A 113 -1.77 5.59 -5.39
N LEU A 114 -1.69 5.77 -6.70
CA LEU A 114 -2.69 5.34 -7.68
C LEU A 114 -2.12 4.18 -8.49
N MET A 115 -2.74 2.99 -8.39
CA MET A 115 -2.43 1.82 -9.20
C MET A 115 -3.41 1.73 -10.38
N LEU A 116 -2.89 1.78 -11.59
CA LEU A 116 -3.67 1.68 -12.81
C LEU A 116 -3.38 0.36 -13.54
N LEU A 117 -4.43 -0.40 -13.84
CA LEU A 117 -4.33 -1.68 -14.53
C LEU A 117 -4.94 -1.57 -15.93
N SER A 118 -4.17 -1.88 -16.96
CA SER A 118 -4.62 -1.82 -18.36
C SER A 118 -3.84 -2.77 -19.25
N THR A 119 -4.51 -3.68 -19.93
CA THR A 119 -3.84 -4.61 -20.87
C THR A 119 -3.30 -3.88 -22.11
N SER A 120 -3.96 -2.81 -22.56
CA SER A 120 -3.51 -1.99 -23.70
C SER A 120 -2.58 -0.83 -23.32
N GLY A 121 -2.67 -0.34 -22.08
CA GLY A 121 -1.99 0.87 -21.64
C GLY A 121 -2.44 2.15 -22.37
N ALA A 122 -3.60 2.14 -23.05
CA ALA A 122 -4.06 3.24 -23.92
C ALA A 122 -5.49 3.72 -23.60
N SER A 123 -6.11 3.26 -22.52
CA SER A 123 -7.48 3.67 -22.13
C SER A 123 -7.50 5.14 -21.70
N ALA A 124 -8.28 5.98 -22.38
CA ALA A 124 -8.34 7.43 -22.16
C ALA A 124 -8.68 7.79 -20.69
N ASN A 125 -9.66 7.12 -20.08
CA ASN A 125 -10.03 7.36 -18.70
C ASN A 125 -8.91 7.05 -17.67
N LEU A 126 -8.03 6.09 -17.97
CA LEU A 126 -6.87 5.79 -17.11
C LEU A 126 -5.74 6.80 -17.33
N LEU A 127 -5.56 7.29 -18.55
CA LEU A 127 -4.61 8.37 -18.86
C LEU A 127 -5.04 9.67 -18.14
N SER A 128 -6.33 10.03 -18.23
CA SER A 128 -6.91 11.18 -17.50
C SER A 128 -6.72 11.05 -15.98
N ALA A 129 -6.88 9.82 -15.44
CA ALA A 129 -6.64 9.56 -14.03
C ALA A 129 -5.16 9.73 -13.64
N ALA A 130 -4.22 9.29 -14.48
CA ALA A 130 -2.79 9.48 -14.25
C ALA A 130 -2.42 10.97 -14.22
N ASP A 131 -2.97 11.77 -15.14
CA ASP A 131 -2.76 13.23 -15.17
C ASP A 131 -3.31 13.91 -13.92
N ALA A 132 -4.53 13.54 -13.51
CA ALA A 132 -5.15 14.06 -12.28
C ALA A 132 -4.32 13.69 -11.02
N ALA A 133 -3.78 12.47 -10.97
CA ALA A 133 -2.95 12.00 -9.87
C ALA A 133 -1.64 12.79 -9.76
N ARG A 134 -0.94 13.00 -10.86
CA ARG A 134 0.28 13.80 -10.91
C ARG A 134 0.04 15.23 -10.43
N ALA A 135 -1.06 15.85 -10.89
CA ALA A 135 -1.45 17.18 -10.46
C ALA A 135 -1.73 17.27 -8.95
N ALA A 136 -2.23 16.19 -8.34
CA ALA A 136 -2.52 16.08 -6.90
C ALA A 136 -1.30 15.63 -6.06
N GLY A 137 -0.15 15.34 -6.68
CA GLY A 137 1.02 14.79 -5.99
C GLY A 137 0.85 13.34 -5.52
N VAL A 138 -0.06 12.61 -6.16
CA VAL A 138 -0.29 11.17 -5.98
C VAL A 138 0.67 10.42 -6.90
N ARG A 139 1.35 9.42 -6.39
CA ARG A 139 2.27 8.60 -7.18
C ARG A 139 1.51 7.64 -8.07
N VAL A 140 1.85 7.58 -9.34
CA VAL A 140 1.20 6.71 -10.34
C VAL A 140 2.04 5.47 -10.61
N TRP A 141 1.45 4.30 -10.41
CA TRP A 141 1.99 3.01 -10.83
C TRP A 141 1.09 2.36 -11.88
N ALA A 142 1.68 1.75 -12.88
CA ALA A 142 0.95 1.09 -13.94
C ALA A 142 1.33 -0.39 -14.08
N LEU A 143 0.31 -1.25 -14.07
CA LEU A 143 0.37 -2.62 -14.56
C LEU A 143 -0.19 -2.64 -15.97
N THR A 144 0.65 -2.89 -16.97
CA THR A 144 0.23 -2.82 -18.38
C THR A 144 0.58 -4.09 -19.16
N GLY A 145 0.04 -4.21 -20.36
CA GLY A 145 0.54 -5.16 -21.34
C GLY A 145 1.83 -4.65 -21.98
N ARG A 146 2.05 -5.05 -23.23
CA ARG A 146 3.28 -4.81 -24.01
C ARG A 146 3.73 -3.34 -23.97
N ALA A 147 5.03 -3.16 -23.75
CA ALA A 147 5.71 -1.88 -23.88
C ALA A 147 6.18 -1.65 -25.36
N PRO A 148 6.30 -0.38 -25.83
CA PRO A 148 5.91 0.84 -25.11
C PRO A 148 4.40 1.10 -25.19
N ASN A 149 3.85 1.79 -24.20
CA ASN A 149 2.45 2.24 -24.25
C ASN A 149 2.26 3.59 -23.50
N PRO A 150 1.18 4.33 -23.80
CA PRO A 150 0.96 5.67 -23.23
C PRO A 150 0.89 5.71 -21.70
N LEU A 151 0.26 4.72 -21.07
CA LEU A 151 0.10 4.69 -19.60
C LEU A 151 1.44 4.46 -18.90
N MET A 152 2.30 3.59 -19.47
CA MET A 152 3.68 3.41 -19.03
C MET A 152 4.44 4.74 -19.05
N ALA A 153 4.33 5.47 -20.17
CA ALA A 153 5.03 6.75 -20.32
C ALA A 153 4.53 7.84 -19.36
N GLY A 154 3.25 7.77 -18.96
CA GLY A 154 2.60 8.70 -18.05
C GLY A 154 2.69 8.34 -16.57
N SER A 155 3.36 7.24 -16.19
CA SER A 155 3.44 6.75 -14.81
C SER A 155 4.82 6.96 -14.20
N ASP A 156 4.89 7.09 -12.86
CA ASP A 156 6.17 7.17 -12.14
C ASP A 156 6.95 5.85 -12.20
N GLU A 157 6.23 4.73 -12.12
CA GLU A 157 6.78 3.38 -12.28
C GLU A 157 5.77 2.51 -13.04
N SER A 158 6.27 1.58 -13.84
CA SER A 158 5.43 0.64 -14.58
C SER A 158 5.99 -0.77 -14.58
N LEU A 159 5.09 -1.74 -14.66
CA LEU A 159 5.39 -3.13 -14.85
C LEU A 159 4.60 -3.59 -16.09
N CYS A 160 5.35 -3.90 -17.15
CA CYS A 160 4.78 -4.29 -18.43
C CYS A 160 4.85 -5.81 -18.61
N VAL A 161 3.76 -6.41 -19.08
CA VAL A 161 3.64 -7.84 -19.32
C VAL A 161 3.64 -8.11 -20.82
N GLU A 162 4.62 -8.85 -21.26
CA GLU A 162 4.72 -9.31 -22.66
C GLU A 162 3.98 -10.64 -22.79
N ALA A 163 2.77 -10.60 -23.36
CA ALA A 163 1.98 -11.79 -23.61
C ALA A 163 1.12 -11.62 -24.86
N PRO A 164 0.76 -12.72 -25.56
CA PRO A 164 0.05 -12.65 -26.84
C PRO A 164 -1.43 -12.29 -26.70
N SER A 165 -2.04 -12.60 -25.54
CA SER A 165 -3.47 -12.38 -25.30
C SER A 165 -3.73 -11.46 -24.12
N THR A 166 -4.84 -10.72 -24.14
CA THR A 166 -5.29 -9.88 -23.01
C THR A 166 -5.64 -10.72 -21.77
N ALA A 167 -6.10 -11.96 -21.95
CA ALA A 167 -6.39 -12.87 -20.85
C ALA A 167 -5.10 -13.20 -20.09
N THR A 168 -4.05 -13.62 -20.81
CA THR A 168 -2.75 -13.93 -20.21
C THR A 168 -2.12 -12.72 -19.53
N VAL A 169 -2.23 -11.50 -20.11
CA VAL A 169 -1.81 -10.27 -19.44
C VAL A 169 -2.54 -10.07 -18.12
N GLN A 170 -3.86 -10.25 -18.08
CA GLN A 170 -4.65 -10.12 -16.86
C GLN A 170 -4.25 -11.16 -15.81
N GLU A 171 -4.04 -12.40 -16.18
CA GLU A 171 -3.61 -13.46 -15.27
C GLU A 171 -2.27 -13.13 -14.62
N ILE A 172 -1.31 -12.62 -15.39
CA ILE A 172 -0.01 -12.16 -14.86
C ILE A 172 -0.20 -10.92 -13.97
N HIS A 173 -1.12 -9.99 -14.31
CA HIS A 173 -1.46 -8.88 -13.42
C HIS A 173 -1.98 -9.38 -12.07
N LEU A 174 -2.81 -10.43 -12.04
CA LEU A 174 -3.27 -11.03 -10.79
C LEU A 174 -2.13 -11.66 -9.99
N VAL A 175 -1.20 -12.33 -10.66
CA VAL A 175 0.03 -12.82 -10.00
C VAL A 175 0.82 -11.65 -9.40
N ALA A 176 0.98 -10.54 -10.13
CA ALA A 176 1.66 -9.34 -9.64
C ALA A 176 0.95 -8.75 -8.40
N VAL A 177 -0.38 -8.68 -8.40
CA VAL A 177 -1.19 -8.25 -7.26
C VAL A 177 -0.87 -9.07 -6.02
N HIS A 178 -0.89 -10.41 -6.13
CA HIS A 178 -0.56 -11.29 -5.00
C HIS A 178 0.89 -11.14 -4.54
N MET A 179 1.84 -10.96 -5.46
CA MET A 179 3.24 -10.72 -5.10
C MET A 179 3.43 -9.39 -4.35
N ILE A 180 2.71 -8.34 -4.76
CA ILE A 180 2.71 -7.04 -4.07
C ILE A 180 2.11 -7.20 -2.66
N CYS A 181 0.99 -7.92 -2.51
CA CYS A 181 0.37 -8.18 -1.21
C CYS A 181 1.30 -8.98 -0.27
N ALA A 182 1.97 -10.02 -0.80
CA ALA A 182 2.94 -10.80 -0.03
C ALA A 182 4.13 -9.94 0.44
N ALA A 183 4.64 -9.08 -0.45
CA ALA A 183 5.74 -8.17 -0.11
C ALA A 183 5.31 -7.10 0.91
N PHE A 184 4.08 -6.60 0.78
CA PHE A 184 3.46 -5.66 1.72
C PHE A 184 3.37 -6.25 3.13
N ASP A 185 2.79 -7.44 3.29
CA ASP A 185 2.65 -8.11 4.59
C ASP A 185 4.05 -8.38 5.21
N ALA A 186 4.99 -8.87 4.43
CA ALA A 186 6.36 -9.09 4.89
C ALA A 186 7.07 -7.78 5.32
N ALA A 187 6.77 -6.65 4.68
CA ALA A 187 7.32 -5.34 5.07
C ALA A 187 6.75 -4.85 6.40
N LEU A 188 5.45 -5.04 6.65
CA LEU A 188 4.81 -4.71 7.93
C LEU A 188 5.43 -5.50 9.07
N GLU A 189 5.61 -6.82 8.92
CA GLU A 189 6.25 -7.66 9.92
C GLU A 189 7.68 -7.20 10.26
N ARG A 190 8.47 -6.81 9.24
CA ARG A 190 9.82 -6.27 9.46
C ARG A 190 9.78 -4.98 10.27
N GLY A 191 8.84 -4.08 9.97
CA GLY A 191 8.63 -2.82 10.69
C GLY A 191 8.27 -3.04 12.16
N GLU A 192 7.35 -3.96 12.45
CA GLU A 192 6.94 -4.32 13.81
C GLU A 192 8.08 -4.96 14.62
N ARG A 193 8.85 -5.85 14.03
CA ARG A 193 10.03 -6.46 14.69
C ARG A 193 11.08 -5.40 15.01
N GLY A 194 11.37 -4.49 14.10
CA GLY A 194 12.28 -3.37 14.32
C GLY A 194 11.83 -2.44 15.45
N GLY A 195 10.53 -2.12 15.50
CA GLY A 195 9.93 -1.31 16.56
C GLY A 195 9.98 -1.97 17.94
N ARG A 196 9.73 -3.28 18.03
CA ARG A 196 9.83 -4.04 19.30
C ARG A 196 11.26 -4.10 19.83
N VAL A 197 12.25 -4.30 18.96
CA VAL A 197 13.66 -4.32 19.38
C VAL A 197 14.10 -2.93 19.88
N ALA A 198 13.73 -1.85 19.20
CA ALA A 198 14.02 -0.49 19.62
C ALA A 198 13.30 -0.11 20.93
N GLY A 199 12.04 -0.52 21.11
CA GLY A 199 11.28 -0.31 22.35
C GLY A 199 11.85 -1.08 23.55
N SER A 200 12.32 -2.32 23.35
CA SER A 200 12.99 -3.12 24.38
C SER A 200 14.31 -2.50 24.82
N ALA A 201 15.12 -2.00 23.88
CA ALA A 201 16.37 -1.32 24.19
C ALA A 201 16.16 0.00 24.95
N ALA A 202 15.10 0.75 24.61
CA ALA A 202 14.74 2.00 25.29
C ALA A 202 14.21 1.75 26.72
N SER A 203 13.47 0.63 26.96
CA SER A 203 12.96 0.28 28.28
C SER A 203 14.06 -0.21 29.21
N THR A 204 15.03 -0.99 28.74
CA THR A 204 16.21 -1.41 29.50
C THR A 204 17.13 -0.24 29.84
N GLY A 205 17.31 0.73 28.91
CA GLY A 205 18.07 1.95 29.19
C GLY A 205 17.44 2.85 30.27
N ARG A 206 16.09 2.95 30.30
CA ARG A 206 15.36 3.70 31.35
C ARG A 206 15.39 2.99 32.72
N ALA A 207 15.35 1.66 32.76
CA ALA A 207 15.47 0.88 34.00
C ALA A 207 16.87 1.06 34.62
N ALA A 208 17.93 0.93 33.81
CA ALA A 208 19.32 1.12 34.26
C ALA A 208 19.59 2.56 34.73
N SER A 209 18.98 3.58 34.13
CA SER A 209 19.09 4.97 34.54
C SER A 209 18.35 5.26 35.85
N ARG A 210 17.21 4.59 36.12
CA ARG A 210 16.50 4.71 37.42
C ARG A 210 17.22 4.01 38.55
N GLU A 211 17.85 2.86 38.33
CA GLU A 211 18.66 2.19 39.35
C GLU A 211 19.90 2.98 39.73
N ARG A 212 20.58 3.62 38.77
CA ARG A 212 21.72 4.52 39.07
C ARG A 212 21.29 5.78 39.84
N ALA A 213 20.13 6.35 39.57
CA ALA A 213 19.59 7.50 40.31
C ALA A 213 19.15 7.11 41.73
N ALA A 214 18.65 5.89 41.96
CA ALA A 214 18.30 5.40 43.30
C ALA A 214 19.51 5.07 44.16
N SER A 215 20.65 4.63 43.58
CA SER A 215 21.87 4.34 44.32
C SER A 215 22.63 5.63 44.75
N THR A 216 22.52 6.70 43.99
CA THR A 216 23.13 8.01 44.38
C THR A 216 22.29 8.79 45.41
N GLY A 217 20.98 8.54 45.53
CA GLY A 217 20.11 9.17 46.54
C GLY A 217 20.21 8.60 47.92
N ARG A 218 20.77 7.39 48.12
CA ARG A 218 20.93 6.76 49.46
C ARG A 218 22.20 7.19 50.22
N ALA A 219 23.15 7.87 49.58
CA ALA A 219 24.40 8.31 50.22
C ALA A 219 24.34 9.70 50.90
N ALA A 220 23.22 10.46 50.76
CA ALA A 220 23.08 11.83 51.24
C ALA A 220 22.11 12.03 52.40
N GLY A 221 21.65 10.95 53.07
CA GLY A 221 20.56 10.99 54.06
C GLY A 221 20.92 10.55 55.49
N ALA A 222 22.18 10.70 55.94
CA ALA A 222 22.58 10.45 57.32
C ALA A 222 23.18 11.70 57.95
N GLY A 223 22.38 12.57 58.54
CA GLY A 223 22.87 13.70 59.31
C GLY A 223 21.87 14.84 59.41
N ARG A 224 20.96 14.73 60.38
CA ARG A 224 20.46 15.77 61.29
C ARG A 224 19.09 15.44 61.85
N ALA A 225 19.07 14.82 63.00
CA ALA A 225 17.95 14.89 63.92
C ALA A 225 18.37 15.85 65.06
N ALA A 226 17.58 16.89 65.30
CA ALA A 226 17.26 17.42 66.63
C ALA A 226 16.62 18.82 66.50
N GLY A 227 15.50 19.00 67.19
CA GLY A 227 15.11 20.32 67.66
C GLY A 227 13.64 20.70 67.39
N ALA A 228 12.81 20.46 68.42
CA ALA A 228 11.72 21.30 68.96
C ALA A 228 10.68 21.86 67.93
N GLY A 229 9.37 21.75 68.03
CA GLY A 229 8.53 21.80 69.20
C GLY A 229 7.41 22.83 68.93
N ARG A 230 6.11 22.35 69.06
CA ARG A 230 4.93 23.16 69.41
C ARG A 230 4.39 24.23 68.48
N ALA A 231 3.15 24.08 68.12
CA ALA A 231 1.97 24.90 68.47
C ALA A 231 0.96 25.10 67.30
N ALA A 232 -0.21 24.60 67.63
CA ALA A 232 -1.51 25.28 67.60
C ALA A 232 -2.26 25.47 66.21
N GLN A 233 -3.21 24.64 65.95
CA GLN A 233 -4.67 24.83 66.07
C GLN A 233 -5.28 26.14 65.57
N ARG A 234 -6.26 25.99 64.71
CA ARG A 234 -7.49 26.81 64.36
C ARG A 234 -7.53 27.27 62.93
N LYS A 235 -8.57 27.22 62.22
CA LYS A 235 -10.01 27.15 62.24
C LYS A 235 -10.55 27.06 60.80
N ARG A 236 -11.53 26.21 60.62
CA ARG A 236 -12.77 26.38 59.89
C ARG A 236 -12.98 27.71 59.11
N ARG A 237 -13.23 27.61 57.83
CA ARG A 237 -14.54 27.71 57.15
C ARG A 237 -14.42 27.15 55.76
#